data_b405f60f88490324ffcd095660bd801c
#
_entry.id   b405f60f88490324ffcd095660bd801c
#
_cell.length_a   1.000
_cell.length_b   1.000
_cell.length_c   1.000
_cell.angle_alpha   90.00
_cell.angle_beta   90.00
_cell.angle_gamma   90.00
#
_symmetry.space_group_name_H-M   'P 1'
#
loop_
_entity.id
_entity.type
_entity.pdbx_description
1 polymer ?
#
loop_
_entity_poly.entity_id
_entity_poly.type
_entity_poly.pdbx_seq_one_letter_code
_entity_poly.pdbx_strand_id
1 'polypeptide(L)'
;MTDEMQTSASVPPAVTGIADPAPLGLAAFALTTFLLSAKNAGWTHGTDAWLGYAFAYGGLIQLLAGMWEFRNRNVFGATAFSTYGGFWIGLGLYALLVAPTAKGNVGMIQNDEGWILLAFAIFNLYMLLWSTQVNMAVMAVFLTLQLTEIVLFIGLFMHNETTIKAGGVIGVITALVAWYTSAAGVINGMVGNAMLWVGRPIGLGGGLTRRAGAALPGAR
;
A
#
# COMPACT_ATOMS: atom_id res chain seq x y z
N MET A 1 -1.68 9.43 66.30
CA MET A 1 -1.61 8.30 65.33
C MET A 1 -2.41 8.69 64.13
N THR A 2 -1.75 9.35 63.19
CA THR A 2 -2.35 9.76 61.91
C THR A 2 -1.90 8.77 60.88
N ASP A 3 -2.87 7.98 60.41
CA ASP A 3 -2.70 6.96 59.37
C ASP A 3 -2.57 7.68 58.01
N GLU A 4 -1.35 7.83 57.51
CA GLU A 4 -1.12 8.32 56.14
C GLU A 4 -1.50 7.21 55.17
N MET A 5 -2.69 7.35 54.65
CA MET A 5 -3.18 6.55 53.51
C MET A 5 -2.37 6.94 52.25
N GLN A 6 -1.24 6.24 52.02
CA GLN A 6 -0.52 6.33 50.75
C GLN A 6 -1.44 5.81 49.63
N THR A 7 -2.05 6.73 48.91
CA THR A 7 -2.67 6.43 47.64
C THR A 7 -1.57 6.02 46.65
N SER A 8 -1.37 4.74 46.51
CA SER A 8 -0.57 4.15 45.45
C SER A 8 -1.17 4.58 44.12
N ALA A 9 -0.57 5.57 43.46
CA ALA A 9 -0.89 5.91 42.09
C ALA A 9 -0.65 4.67 41.22
N SER A 10 -1.72 4.08 40.72
CA SER A 10 -1.64 2.97 39.79
C SER A 10 -0.92 3.44 38.53
N VAL A 11 0.28 2.94 38.31
CA VAL A 11 1.00 3.15 37.02
C VAL A 11 0.10 2.60 35.93
N PRO A 12 -0.26 3.41 34.90
CA PRO A 12 -1.04 2.90 33.78
C PRO A 12 -0.33 1.70 33.19
N PRO A 13 -1.05 0.64 32.80
CA PRO A 13 -0.44 -0.51 32.15
C PRO A 13 0.37 -0.05 30.96
N ALA A 14 1.63 -0.47 30.89
CA ALA A 14 2.49 -0.18 29.75
C ALA A 14 1.78 -0.62 28.46
N VAL A 15 1.63 0.28 27.50
CA VAL A 15 1.11 -0.05 26.17
C VAL A 15 2.11 -0.99 25.52
N THR A 16 1.84 -2.30 25.57
CA THR A 16 2.74 -3.35 25.09
C THR A 16 2.62 -3.64 23.59
N GLY A 17 1.76 -2.88 22.86
CA GLY A 17 1.50 -3.03 21.43
C GLY A 17 2.24 -1.97 20.58
N ILE A 18 2.66 -2.39 19.40
CA ILE A 18 3.14 -1.48 18.35
C ILE A 18 1.90 -0.86 17.70
N ALA A 19 1.95 0.45 17.42
CA ALA A 19 0.92 1.10 16.62
C ALA A 19 0.86 0.47 15.21
N ASP A 20 -0.35 0.39 14.63
CA ASP A 20 -0.55 -0.18 13.29
C ASP A 20 0.23 0.62 12.23
N PRO A 21 1.20 0.01 11.52
CA PRO A 21 1.97 0.70 10.49
C PRO A 21 1.22 0.89 9.17
N ALA A 22 0.11 0.16 8.95
CA ALA A 22 -0.61 0.15 7.68
C ALA A 22 -1.11 1.54 7.24
N PRO A 23 -1.63 2.40 8.12
CA PRO A 23 -2.04 3.75 7.72
C PRO A 23 -0.91 4.56 7.10
N LEU A 24 0.31 4.47 7.66
CA LEU A 24 1.49 5.15 7.12
C LEU A 24 1.90 4.58 5.75
N GLY A 25 1.95 3.26 5.64
CA GLY A 25 2.28 2.60 4.38
C GLY A 25 1.31 2.96 3.26
N LEU A 26 0.01 2.99 3.56
CA LEU A 26 -1.04 3.40 2.61
C LEU A 26 -0.94 4.88 2.22
N ALA A 27 -0.64 5.78 3.16
CA ALA A 27 -0.47 7.21 2.87
C ALA A 27 0.74 7.46 1.96
N ALA A 28 1.85 6.76 2.22
CA ALA A 28 3.07 6.86 1.42
C ALA A 28 2.84 6.33 -0.01
N PHE A 29 2.17 5.20 -0.14
CA PHE A 29 1.72 4.66 -1.43
C PHE A 29 0.81 5.65 -2.15
N ALA A 30 -0.23 6.15 -1.48
CA ALA A 30 -1.24 7.01 -2.07
C ALA A 30 -0.66 8.29 -2.67
N LEU A 31 0.22 9.01 -1.95
CA LEU A 31 0.81 10.25 -2.42
C LEU A 31 1.66 10.03 -3.67
N THR A 32 2.53 9.04 -3.64
CA THR A 32 3.44 8.78 -4.75
C THR A 32 2.69 8.24 -5.97
N THR A 33 1.69 7.36 -5.76
CA THR A 33 0.78 6.89 -6.80
C THR A 33 -0.01 8.05 -7.42
N PHE A 34 -0.51 8.97 -6.61
CA PHE A 34 -1.24 10.15 -7.12
C PHE A 34 -0.37 10.98 -8.06
N LEU A 35 0.86 11.31 -7.65
CA LEU A 35 1.76 12.17 -8.44
C LEU A 35 2.14 11.53 -9.77
N LEU A 36 2.52 10.24 -9.77
CA LEU A 36 2.86 9.53 -11.00
C LEU A 36 1.63 9.35 -11.90
N SER A 37 0.48 9.04 -11.29
CA SER A 37 -0.77 8.85 -12.04
C SER A 37 -1.28 10.15 -12.65
N ALA A 38 -1.13 11.30 -11.97
CA ALA A 38 -1.45 12.61 -12.52
C ALA A 38 -0.55 12.94 -13.73
N LYS A 39 0.74 12.54 -13.69
CA LYS A 39 1.64 12.63 -14.85
C LYS A 39 1.13 11.75 -15.99
N ASN A 40 0.85 10.48 -15.74
CA ASN A 40 0.37 9.54 -16.75
C ASN A 40 -0.97 9.99 -17.35
N ALA A 41 -1.85 10.60 -16.56
CA ALA A 41 -3.11 11.20 -17.03
C ALA A 41 -2.90 12.46 -17.89
N GLY A 42 -1.69 13.01 -17.96
CA GLY A 42 -1.38 14.23 -18.67
C GLY A 42 -1.84 15.50 -17.94
N TRP A 43 -2.04 15.45 -16.62
CA TRP A 43 -2.51 16.59 -15.82
C TRP A 43 -1.36 17.48 -15.34
N THR A 44 -0.14 16.97 -15.30
CA THR A 44 1.04 17.73 -14.88
C THR A 44 1.91 18.07 -16.10
N HIS A 45 2.42 19.30 -16.14
CA HIS A 45 3.25 19.82 -17.23
C HIS A 45 4.63 20.28 -16.72
N GLY A 46 5.00 19.90 -15.51
CA GLY A 46 6.27 20.27 -14.88
C GLY A 46 7.35 19.21 -15.03
N THR A 47 8.42 19.41 -14.28
CA THR A 47 9.43 18.39 -14.02
C THR A 47 8.83 17.26 -13.19
N ASP A 48 9.39 16.06 -13.29
CA ASP A 48 8.87 14.84 -12.67
C ASP A 48 8.80 14.91 -11.13
N ALA A 49 7.80 15.64 -10.59
CA ALA A 49 7.64 15.85 -9.15
C ALA A 49 7.49 14.53 -8.36
N TRP A 50 6.96 13.48 -9.00
CA TRP A 50 6.83 12.15 -8.40
C TRP A 50 8.16 11.51 -8.03
N LEU A 51 9.26 11.86 -8.74
CA LEU A 51 10.54 11.18 -8.64
C LEU A 51 11.17 11.31 -7.24
N GLY A 52 11.15 12.50 -6.66
CA GLY A 52 11.63 12.71 -5.29
C GLY A 52 10.83 11.90 -4.25
N TYR A 53 9.52 11.83 -4.44
CA TYR A 53 8.63 11.06 -3.56
C TYR A 53 8.73 9.55 -3.79
N ALA A 54 9.11 9.11 -4.99
CA ALA A 54 9.45 7.70 -5.24
C ALA A 54 10.59 7.22 -4.35
N PHE A 55 11.58 8.06 -4.05
CA PHE A 55 12.65 7.71 -3.12
C PHE A 55 12.24 7.91 -1.66
N ALA A 56 11.69 9.09 -1.33
CA ALA A 56 11.49 9.49 0.06
C ALA A 56 10.25 8.85 0.69
N TYR A 57 9.09 8.97 0.06
CA TYR A 57 7.82 8.60 0.70
C TYR A 57 7.28 7.26 0.22
N GLY A 58 6.97 7.11 -1.08
CA GLY A 58 6.56 5.83 -1.65
C GLY A 58 7.63 4.75 -1.51
N GLY A 59 8.91 5.12 -1.60
CA GLY A 59 10.03 4.21 -1.40
C GLY A 59 10.34 3.97 0.07
N LEU A 60 11.13 4.87 0.65
CA LEU A 60 11.73 4.65 1.98
C LEU A 60 10.67 4.54 3.10
N ILE A 61 9.74 5.49 3.21
CA ILE A 61 8.76 5.47 4.31
C ILE A 61 7.82 4.27 4.18
N GLN A 62 7.38 3.93 2.96
CA GLN A 62 6.54 2.75 2.75
C GLN A 62 7.30 1.45 3.07
N LEU A 63 8.58 1.34 2.68
CA LEU A 63 9.43 0.22 3.04
C LEU A 63 9.59 0.09 4.57
N LEU A 64 9.83 1.21 5.26
CA LEU A 64 9.91 1.22 6.73
C LEU A 64 8.59 0.77 7.36
N ALA A 65 7.45 1.23 6.87
CA ALA A 65 6.14 0.72 7.33
C ALA A 65 6.04 -0.80 7.14
N GLY A 66 6.50 -1.34 6.00
CA GLY A 66 6.58 -2.77 5.75
C GLY A 66 7.46 -3.51 6.76
N MET A 67 8.61 -2.95 7.13
CA MET A 67 9.48 -3.56 8.14
C MET A 67 8.82 -3.58 9.53
N TRP A 68 8.07 -2.55 9.90
CA TRP A 68 7.31 -2.54 11.15
C TRP A 68 6.12 -3.51 11.13
N GLU A 69 5.56 -3.83 9.96
CA GLU A 69 4.51 -4.84 9.84
C GLU A 69 5.02 -6.26 10.15
N PHE A 70 6.29 -6.58 9.89
CA PHE A 70 6.90 -7.83 10.38
C PHE A 70 6.86 -7.89 11.90
N ARG A 71 7.16 -6.78 12.58
CA ARG A 71 7.07 -6.70 14.04
C ARG A 71 5.63 -6.77 14.53
N ASN A 72 4.69 -6.24 13.76
CA ASN A 72 3.25 -6.30 13.99
C ASN A 72 2.63 -7.68 13.67
N ARG A 73 3.43 -8.64 13.15
CA ARG A 73 2.99 -9.96 12.70
C ARG A 73 1.93 -9.94 11.60
N ASN A 74 1.85 -8.87 10.86
CA ASN A 74 0.99 -8.71 9.70
C ASN A 74 1.77 -9.06 8.43
N VAL A 75 1.79 -10.34 8.04
CA VAL A 75 2.53 -10.82 6.86
C VAL A 75 2.03 -10.18 5.57
N PHE A 76 0.72 -9.88 5.47
CA PHE A 76 0.15 -9.24 4.29
C PHE A 76 0.70 -7.81 4.11
N GLY A 77 0.59 -6.97 5.15
CA GLY A 77 1.12 -5.61 5.15
C GLY A 77 2.64 -5.57 4.98
N ALA A 78 3.37 -6.46 5.67
CA ALA A 78 4.82 -6.57 5.54
C ALA A 78 5.24 -6.85 4.10
N THR A 79 4.60 -7.80 3.43
CA THR A 79 4.90 -8.15 2.04
C THR A 79 4.49 -7.02 1.09
N ALA A 80 3.28 -6.47 1.24
CA ALA A 80 2.77 -5.42 0.38
C ALA A 80 3.63 -4.15 0.45
N PHE A 81 3.81 -3.60 1.64
CA PHE A 81 4.51 -2.30 1.79
C PHE A 81 6.00 -2.41 1.48
N SER A 82 6.64 -3.52 1.82
CA SER A 82 8.06 -3.71 1.49
C SER A 82 8.28 -3.85 -0.01
N THR A 83 7.41 -4.62 -0.69
CA THR A 83 7.52 -4.83 -2.14
C THR A 83 7.23 -3.55 -2.91
N TYR A 84 6.15 -2.82 -2.57
CA TYR A 84 5.86 -1.55 -3.23
C TYR A 84 6.83 -0.43 -2.83
N GLY A 85 7.41 -0.45 -1.64
CA GLY A 85 8.53 0.42 -1.29
C GLY A 85 9.74 0.18 -2.21
N GLY A 86 10.07 -1.09 -2.44
CA GLY A 86 11.08 -1.50 -3.42
C GLY A 86 10.74 -1.11 -4.86
N PHE A 87 9.47 -1.25 -5.26
CA PHE A 87 8.97 -0.78 -6.56
C PHE A 87 9.26 0.71 -6.80
N TRP A 88 8.88 1.57 -5.86
CA TRP A 88 9.07 3.01 -5.99
C TRP A 88 10.54 3.39 -6.09
N ILE A 89 11.40 2.79 -5.26
CA ILE A 89 12.86 3.01 -5.34
C ILE A 89 13.39 2.52 -6.69
N GLY A 90 13.00 1.32 -7.10
CA GLY A 90 13.42 0.73 -8.37
C GLY A 90 12.98 1.54 -9.59
N LEU A 91 11.71 1.97 -9.62
CA LEU A 91 11.19 2.81 -10.70
C LEU A 91 11.87 4.19 -10.72
N GLY A 92 12.11 4.78 -9.54
CA GLY A 92 12.85 6.03 -9.42
C GLY A 92 14.29 5.91 -9.93
N LEU A 93 15.00 4.83 -9.59
CA LEU A 93 16.34 4.55 -10.09
C LEU A 93 16.34 4.29 -11.59
N TYR A 94 15.36 3.55 -12.10
CA TYR A 94 15.17 3.36 -13.54
C TYR A 94 15.03 4.70 -14.27
N ALA A 95 14.11 5.55 -13.80
CA ALA A 95 13.86 6.86 -14.40
C ALA A 95 15.08 7.79 -14.35
N LEU A 96 15.86 7.74 -13.24
CA LEU A 96 17.01 8.62 -13.03
C LEU A 96 18.26 8.16 -13.77
N LEU A 97 18.53 6.85 -13.79
CA LEU A 97 19.81 6.31 -14.23
C LEU A 97 19.73 5.55 -15.56
N VAL A 98 18.64 4.84 -15.82
CA VAL A 98 18.53 3.94 -16.97
C VAL A 98 17.79 4.60 -18.13
N ALA A 99 16.63 5.21 -17.91
CA ALA A 99 15.85 5.84 -18.95
C ALA A 99 16.63 6.88 -19.78
N PRO A 100 17.52 7.72 -19.20
CA PRO A 100 18.33 8.65 -19.98
C PRO A 100 19.28 7.97 -20.99
N THR A 101 19.67 6.70 -20.75
CA THR A 101 20.53 5.96 -21.67
C THR A 101 19.84 5.61 -22.99
N ALA A 102 18.52 5.65 -23.04
CA ALA A 102 17.72 5.49 -24.26
C ALA A 102 17.84 6.68 -25.23
N LYS A 103 18.55 7.74 -24.84
CA LYS A 103 18.82 8.93 -25.68
C LYS A 103 17.57 9.53 -26.35
N GLY A 104 16.47 9.56 -25.62
CA GLY A 104 15.18 10.08 -26.09
C GLY A 104 14.33 9.07 -26.87
N ASN A 105 14.71 7.81 -26.95
CA ASN A 105 13.87 6.77 -27.54
C ASN A 105 12.74 6.40 -26.57
N VAL A 106 11.60 7.11 -26.69
CA VAL A 106 10.42 6.92 -25.83
C VAL A 106 9.88 5.50 -25.90
N GLY A 107 9.92 4.87 -27.08
CA GLY A 107 9.43 3.48 -27.27
C GLY A 107 10.22 2.47 -26.45
N MET A 108 11.54 2.64 -26.30
CA MET A 108 12.34 1.77 -25.42
C MET A 108 11.95 1.95 -23.97
N ILE A 109 11.79 3.19 -23.51
CA ILE A 109 11.38 3.50 -22.13
C ILE A 109 10.01 2.90 -21.83
N GLN A 110 9.04 3.12 -22.72
CA GLN A 110 7.70 2.57 -22.56
C GLN A 110 7.69 1.04 -22.52
N ASN A 111 8.51 0.40 -23.33
CA ASN A 111 8.62 -1.05 -23.31
C ASN A 111 9.18 -1.57 -21.99
N ASP A 112 10.22 -0.96 -21.44
CA ASP A 112 10.80 -1.35 -20.15
C ASP A 112 9.83 -1.12 -18.99
N GLU A 113 9.18 0.06 -18.95
CA GLU A 113 8.13 0.37 -17.97
C GLU A 113 6.95 -0.60 -18.07
N GLY A 114 6.59 -1.01 -19.30
CA GLY A 114 5.55 -2.02 -19.54
C GLY A 114 5.89 -3.36 -18.89
N TRP A 115 7.13 -3.83 -19.02
CA TRP A 115 7.58 -5.06 -18.35
C TRP A 115 7.64 -4.93 -16.83
N ILE A 116 8.07 -3.78 -16.31
CA ILE A 116 8.05 -3.51 -14.87
C ILE A 116 6.62 -3.61 -14.34
N LEU A 117 5.67 -2.91 -14.98
CA LEU A 117 4.27 -2.91 -14.54
C LEU A 117 3.59 -4.27 -14.72
N LEU A 118 3.89 -5.02 -15.76
CA LEU A 118 3.39 -6.38 -15.92
C LEU A 118 3.84 -7.30 -14.78
N ALA A 119 5.13 -7.22 -14.39
CA ALA A 119 5.65 -8.00 -13.28
C ALA A 119 4.94 -7.64 -11.95
N PHE A 120 4.69 -6.34 -11.72
CA PHE A 120 3.95 -5.89 -10.54
C PHE A 120 2.45 -6.21 -10.61
N ALA A 121 1.84 -6.22 -11.78
CA ALA A 121 0.46 -6.70 -11.96
C ALA A 121 0.30 -8.18 -11.60
N ILE A 122 1.31 -9.02 -11.86
CA ILE A 122 1.32 -10.42 -11.41
C ILE A 122 1.42 -10.50 -9.89
N PHE A 123 2.31 -9.70 -9.27
CA PHE A 123 2.40 -9.59 -7.81
C PHE A 123 1.09 -9.11 -7.21
N ASN A 124 0.54 -8.01 -7.76
CA ASN A 124 -0.71 -7.44 -7.28
C ASN A 124 -1.88 -8.42 -7.38
N LEU A 125 -1.93 -9.24 -8.42
CA LEU A 125 -3.01 -10.20 -8.63
C LEU A 125 -3.17 -11.16 -7.45
N TYR A 126 -2.08 -11.77 -6.98
CA TYR A 126 -2.21 -12.67 -5.82
C TYR A 126 -2.41 -11.89 -4.50
N MET A 127 -1.87 -10.68 -4.38
CA MET A 127 -2.16 -9.82 -3.24
C MET A 127 -3.63 -9.36 -3.21
N LEU A 128 -4.23 -9.10 -4.38
CA LEU A 128 -5.67 -8.81 -4.50
C LEU A 128 -6.51 -10.00 -4.00
N LEU A 129 -6.17 -11.21 -4.39
CA LEU A 129 -6.88 -12.41 -3.91
C LEU A 129 -6.81 -12.54 -2.38
N TRP A 130 -5.65 -12.30 -1.79
CA TRP A 130 -5.46 -12.40 -0.34
C TRP A 130 -5.99 -11.18 0.42
N SER A 131 -6.11 -10.01 -0.21
CA SER A 131 -6.70 -8.81 0.41
C SER A 131 -8.16 -9.01 0.84
N THR A 132 -8.86 -9.96 0.22
CA THR A 132 -10.21 -10.39 0.60
C THR A 132 -10.29 -10.91 2.04
N GLN A 133 -9.15 -11.32 2.63
CA GLN A 133 -9.06 -11.77 4.03
C GLN A 133 -8.77 -10.62 5.00
N VAL A 134 -8.47 -9.41 4.50
CA VAL A 134 -8.15 -8.24 5.34
C VAL A 134 -9.41 -7.42 5.62
N ASN A 135 -9.85 -6.64 4.67
CA ASN A 135 -11.12 -5.89 4.69
C ASN A 135 -11.45 -5.35 3.29
N MET A 136 -12.67 -4.84 3.11
CA MET A 136 -13.14 -4.37 1.80
C MET A 136 -12.40 -3.12 1.31
N ALA A 137 -11.98 -2.22 2.21
CA ALA A 137 -11.23 -1.02 1.82
C ALA A 137 -9.86 -1.37 1.25
N VAL A 138 -9.11 -2.27 1.92
CA VAL A 138 -7.83 -2.77 1.42
C VAL A 138 -8.04 -3.54 0.11
N MET A 139 -9.07 -4.37 0.00
CA MET A 139 -9.40 -5.05 -1.26
C MET A 139 -9.67 -4.05 -2.39
N ALA A 140 -10.37 -2.96 -2.12
CA ALA A 140 -10.63 -1.92 -3.11
C ALA A 140 -9.35 -1.23 -3.58
N VAL A 141 -8.36 -1.01 -2.69
CA VAL A 141 -7.03 -0.50 -3.08
C VAL A 141 -6.37 -1.45 -4.08
N PHE A 142 -6.27 -2.75 -3.76
CA PHE A 142 -5.63 -3.73 -4.63
C PHE A 142 -6.40 -3.96 -5.94
N LEU A 143 -7.73 -3.87 -5.92
CA LEU A 143 -8.56 -3.98 -7.12
C LEU A 143 -8.34 -2.80 -8.07
N THR A 144 -8.40 -1.58 -7.55
CA THR A 144 -8.17 -0.39 -8.38
C THR A 144 -6.73 -0.31 -8.87
N LEU A 145 -5.76 -0.75 -8.06
CA LEU A 145 -4.37 -0.86 -8.47
C LEU A 145 -4.18 -1.91 -9.58
N GLN A 146 -4.84 -3.07 -9.48
CA GLN A 146 -4.80 -4.09 -10.54
C GLN A 146 -5.27 -3.54 -11.88
N LEU A 147 -6.37 -2.78 -11.87
CA LEU A 147 -6.88 -2.13 -13.08
C LEU A 147 -5.89 -1.08 -13.61
N THR A 148 -5.29 -0.29 -12.72
CA THR A 148 -4.28 0.71 -13.06
C THR A 148 -3.09 0.06 -13.77
N GLU A 149 -2.51 -0.98 -13.16
CA GLU A 149 -1.33 -1.67 -13.71
C GLU A 149 -1.64 -2.32 -15.05
N ILE A 150 -2.80 -3.00 -15.19
CA ILE A 150 -3.20 -3.64 -16.44
C ILE A 150 -3.36 -2.61 -17.55
N VAL A 151 -4.10 -1.54 -17.32
CA VAL A 151 -4.35 -0.52 -18.36
C VAL A 151 -3.04 0.19 -18.73
N LEU A 152 -2.17 0.47 -17.75
CA LEU A 152 -0.88 1.12 -18.01
C LEU A 152 0.05 0.22 -18.80
N PHE A 153 0.29 -1.07 -18.41
CA PHE A 153 1.24 -1.89 -19.16
C PHE A 153 0.75 -2.18 -20.59
N ILE A 154 -0.57 -2.33 -20.79
CA ILE A 154 -1.13 -2.47 -22.14
C ILE A 154 -0.89 -1.20 -22.95
N GLY A 155 -1.17 -0.02 -22.38
CA GLY A 155 -0.96 1.26 -23.04
C GLY A 155 0.51 1.49 -23.42
N LEU A 156 1.43 1.12 -22.53
CA LEU A 156 2.87 1.24 -22.73
C LEU A 156 3.37 0.29 -23.84
N PHE A 157 2.98 -0.99 -23.84
CA PHE A 157 3.35 -1.92 -24.92
C PHE A 157 2.76 -1.55 -26.26
N MET A 158 1.56 -0.96 -26.28
CA MET A 158 0.92 -0.49 -27.49
C MET A 158 1.38 0.90 -27.93
N HIS A 159 2.22 1.57 -27.15
CA HIS A 159 2.63 2.98 -27.33
C HIS A 159 1.41 3.90 -27.53
N ASN A 160 0.31 3.62 -26.82
CA ASN A 160 -0.96 4.31 -26.96
C ASN A 160 -1.18 5.30 -25.81
N GLU A 161 -0.98 6.61 -26.11
CA GLU A 161 -1.13 7.66 -25.11
C GLU A 161 -2.53 7.73 -24.48
N THR A 162 -3.58 7.45 -25.25
CA THR A 162 -4.97 7.49 -24.73
C THR A 162 -5.16 6.42 -23.66
N THR A 163 -4.65 5.22 -23.89
CA THR A 163 -4.70 4.13 -22.92
C THR A 163 -3.84 4.43 -21.69
N ILE A 164 -2.65 5.02 -21.89
CA ILE A 164 -1.78 5.45 -20.76
C ILE A 164 -2.50 6.51 -19.92
N LYS A 165 -3.13 7.51 -20.56
CA LYS A 165 -3.91 8.54 -19.86
C LYS A 165 -5.09 7.94 -19.08
N ALA A 166 -5.80 6.99 -19.66
CA ALA A 166 -6.87 6.27 -18.96
C ALA A 166 -6.34 5.52 -17.74
N GLY A 167 -5.20 4.81 -17.86
CA GLY A 167 -4.53 4.16 -16.74
C GLY A 167 -4.11 5.15 -15.66
N GLY A 168 -3.61 6.34 -16.04
CA GLY A 168 -3.31 7.42 -15.13
C GLY A 168 -4.53 7.89 -14.33
N VAL A 169 -5.69 8.07 -14.97
CA VAL A 169 -6.94 8.44 -14.28
C VAL A 169 -7.37 7.36 -13.28
N ILE A 170 -7.30 6.08 -13.66
CA ILE A 170 -7.59 4.96 -12.74
C ILE A 170 -6.61 4.96 -11.57
N GLY A 171 -5.32 5.25 -11.82
CA GLY A 171 -4.30 5.36 -10.79
C GLY A 171 -4.55 6.51 -9.80
N VAL A 172 -5.12 7.63 -10.25
CA VAL A 172 -5.58 8.70 -9.34
C VAL A 172 -6.71 8.19 -8.44
N ILE A 173 -7.68 7.44 -8.99
CA ILE A 173 -8.74 6.81 -8.19
C ILE A 173 -8.13 5.85 -7.16
N THR A 174 -7.15 5.04 -7.56
CA THR A 174 -6.41 4.14 -6.65
C THR A 174 -5.78 4.89 -5.49
N ALA A 175 -5.14 6.02 -5.76
CA ALA A 175 -4.55 6.87 -4.73
C ALA A 175 -5.60 7.42 -3.75
N LEU A 176 -6.75 7.87 -4.24
CA LEU A 176 -7.84 8.35 -3.40
C LEU A 176 -8.41 7.26 -2.49
N VAL A 177 -8.60 6.05 -3.02
CA VAL A 177 -9.04 4.88 -2.24
C VAL A 177 -8.00 4.52 -1.17
N ALA A 178 -6.71 4.58 -1.50
CA ALA A 178 -5.64 4.32 -0.55
C ALA A 178 -5.55 5.40 0.54
N TRP A 179 -5.74 6.68 0.22
CA TRP A 179 -5.83 7.75 1.23
C TRP A 179 -7.04 7.59 2.14
N TYR A 180 -8.21 7.24 1.58
CA TYR A 180 -9.37 6.92 2.40
C TYR A 180 -9.07 5.78 3.38
N THR A 181 -8.47 4.70 2.90
CA THR A 181 -8.14 3.53 3.72
C THR A 181 -7.12 3.88 4.80
N SER A 182 -6.11 4.71 4.47
CA SER A 182 -5.16 5.26 5.44
C SER A 182 -5.85 6.10 6.50
N ALA A 183 -6.68 7.07 6.11
CA ALA A 183 -7.40 7.95 7.03
C ALA A 183 -8.34 7.16 7.96
N ALA A 184 -9.02 6.15 7.41
CA ALA A 184 -9.85 5.24 8.20
C ALA A 184 -9.02 4.48 9.25
N GLY A 185 -7.83 3.98 8.85
CA GLY A 185 -6.92 3.31 9.77
C GLY A 185 -6.45 4.23 10.90
N VAL A 186 -6.09 5.48 10.59
CA VAL A 186 -5.68 6.48 11.61
C VAL A 186 -6.82 6.75 12.59
N ILE A 187 -7.99 7.17 12.11
CA ILE A 187 -9.07 7.59 13.01
C ILE A 187 -9.63 6.42 13.81
N ASN A 188 -9.81 5.27 13.18
CA ASN A 188 -10.32 4.08 13.86
C ASN A 188 -9.32 3.59 14.93
N GLY A 189 -8.01 3.66 14.63
CA GLY A 189 -6.96 3.31 15.59
C GLY A 189 -6.87 4.28 16.77
N MET A 190 -7.03 5.59 16.53
CA MET A 190 -7.03 6.62 17.59
C MET A 190 -8.22 6.49 18.54
N VAL A 191 -9.40 6.23 18.00
CA VAL A 191 -10.66 6.22 18.78
C VAL A 191 -10.97 4.84 19.36
N GLY A 192 -10.33 3.78 18.83
CA GLY A 192 -10.60 2.39 19.22
C GLY A 192 -11.95 1.86 18.71
N ASN A 193 -12.63 2.59 17.83
CA ASN A 193 -13.93 2.25 17.24
C ASN A 193 -13.92 2.49 15.74
N ALA A 194 -14.81 1.80 15.00
CA ALA A 194 -14.98 1.98 13.58
C ALA A 194 -15.73 3.28 13.25
N MET A 195 -15.02 4.42 13.25
CA MET A 195 -15.57 5.73 12.85
C MET A 195 -15.73 5.85 11.34
N LEU A 196 -14.76 5.37 10.59
CA LEU A 196 -14.85 5.26 9.13
C LEU A 196 -14.96 3.79 8.73
N TRP A 197 -15.86 3.54 7.79
CA TRP A 197 -16.16 2.19 7.35
C TRP A 197 -15.02 1.63 6.49
N VAL A 198 -14.55 0.44 6.82
CA VAL A 198 -13.54 -0.31 6.03
C VAL A 198 -14.07 -1.65 5.51
N GLY A 199 -15.26 -2.04 5.93
CA GLY A 199 -15.90 -3.33 5.61
C GLY A 199 -15.29 -4.50 6.38
N ARG A 200 -15.90 -5.67 6.19
CA ARG A 200 -15.43 -6.93 6.77
C ARG A 200 -14.67 -7.73 5.72
N PRO A 201 -13.81 -8.69 6.12
CA PRO A 201 -13.26 -9.67 5.20
C PRO A 201 -14.38 -10.41 4.45
N ILE A 202 -14.21 -10.58 3.14
CA ILE A 202 -15.17 -11.35 2.32
C ILE A 202 -14.98 -12.85 2.51
N GLY A 203 -13.72 -13.27 2.75
CA GLY A 203 -13.34 -14.66 2.97
C GLY A 203 -13.48 -15.52 1.71
N LEU A 204 -12.37 -15.88 1.10
CA LEU A 204 -12.36 -16.93 0.08
C LEU A 204 -12.34 -18.29 0.79
N GLY A 205 -13.50 -18.78 1.20
CA GLY A 205 -13.66 -20.10 1.79
C GLY A 205 -14.03 -20.11 3.28
N GLY A 206 -15.29 -20.30 3.59
CA GLY A 206 -15.87 -20.41 4.94
C GLY A 206 -15.42 -21.65 5.73
N GLY A 207 -14.21 -22.18 5.49
CA GLY A 207 -13.70 -23.40 6.12
C GLY A 207 -12.46 -23.24 6.98
N LEU A 208 -11.65 -22.21 6.80
CA LEU A 208 -10.36 -22.08 7.48
C LEU A 208 -10.40 -21.32 8.81
N THR A 209 -11.42 -20.51 9.05
CA THR A 209 -11.50 -19.66 10.26
C THR A 209 -12.05 -20.37 11.50
N ARG A 210 -12.50 -21.62 11.40
CA ARG A 210 -13.08 -22.37 12.54
C ARG A 210 -12.09 -23.17 13.39
N ARG A 211 -10.78 -23.22 13.05
CA ARG A 211 -9.80 -24.03 13.79
C ARG A 211 -8.86 -23.28 14.75
N ALA A 212 -8.91 -21.96 14.79
CA ALA A 212 -8.07 -21.19 15.73
C ALA A 212 -8.65 -21.11 17.16
N GLY A 213 -9.85 -21.63 17.41
CA GLY A 213 -10.53 -21.57 18.71
C GLY A 213 -10.66 -22.92 19.44
N ALA A 214 -10.13 -24.01 18.90
CA ALA A 214 -10.12 -25.29 19.61
C ALA A 214 -8.88 -25.35 20.50
N ALA A 215 -9.05 -24.96 21.77
CA ALA A 215 -8.11 -25.22 22.83
C ALA A 215 -7.73 -26.71 22.84
N LEU A 216 -6.43 -27.01 22.87
CA LEU A 216 -5.94 -28.36 23.15
C LEU A 216 -6.41 -28.79 24.55
N PRO A 217 -7.11 -29.91 24.72
CA PRO A 217 -7.42 -30.39 26.04
C PRO A 217 -6.18 -31.04 26.64
N GLY A 218 -5.75 -30.52 27.78
CA GLY A 218 -5.06 -31.26 28.81
C GLY A 218 -3.63 -31.68 28.56
N ALA A 219 -2.66 -30.89 29.03
CA ALA A 219 -1.43 -31.43 29.58
C ALA A 219 -1.45 -31.17 31.09
N ARG A 220 -1.59 -32.25 31.84
CA ARG A 220 -1.32 -32.31 33.30
C ARG A 220 0.17 -32.30 33.56
#